data_1b0eb7e083ace210f11a2d55eae45c2e
#
_entry.id   1b0eb7e083ace210f11a2d55eae45c2e
#
_cell.length_a   1.000
_cell.length_b   1.000
_cell.length_c   1.000
_cell.angle_alpha   90.00
_cell.angle_beta   90.00
_cell.angle_gamma   90.00
#
_symmetry.space_group_name_H-M   'P 1'
#
loop_
_entity.id
_entity.type
_entity.pdbx_description
1 polymer ?
#
loop_
_entity_poly.entity_id
_entity_poly.type
_entity_poly.pdbx_seq_one_letter_code
_entity_poly.pdbx_strand_id
1 'polypeptide(L)'
;MKIRNKFHTWFLQEDLNFLVTNRIPRITLTRFMGWWSQLRHPWIVKGSIAVWRWFTDLDLSESKQQTFDSVHACFTRELLPGLRPIDANPDVMSSPCDCIVGACGEIRDGIVFQAKGFPYTLNDLLGNSPLLQHWSNLLEGGTFVTMRLTSSMYHRFHAPCDAHLSHVTYISGDTWNVNPIALRRIKELFCKNERAVLQMQTVQGVPLLMVPVAAVLVASMRFHAVDVLLNLSLIHI
;
A
#
# COMPACT_ATOMS: atom_id res chain seq x y z
N MET A 1 24.11 -19.50 -4.72
CA MET A 1 22.83 -20.23 -4.71
C MET A 1 22.49 -20.89 -3.36
N LYS A 2 23.36 -21.66 -2.71
CA LYS A 2 23.08 -22.35 -1.41
C LYS A 2 22.80 -21.38 -0.22
N ILE A 3 23.46 -20.23 -0.13
CA ILE A 3 23.27 -19.27 0.98
C ILE A 3 21.91 -18.56 0.84
N ARG A 4 21.52 -18.15 -0.36
CA ARG A 4 20.21 -17.54 -0.65
C ARG A 4 19.06 -18.49 -0.28
N ASN A 5 19.17 -19.77 -0.58
CA ASN A 5 18.17 -20.78 -0.22
C ASN A 5 18.06 -20.99 1.29
N LYS A 6 19.19 -20.98 2.04
CA LYS A 6 19.16 -21.11 3.52
C LYS A 6 18.52 -19.88 4.20
N PHE A 7 18.85 -18.65 3.76
CA PHE A 7 18.21 -17.44 4.27
C PHE A 7 16.72 -17.41 3.92
N HIS A 8 16.36 -17.81 2.70
CA HIS A 8 14.96 -17.92 2.29
C HIS A 8 14.18 -18.92 3.16
N THR A 9 14.76 -20.07 3.46
CA THR A 9 14.13 -21.08 4.34
C THR A 9 14.00 -20.60 5.80
N TRP A 10 14.95 -19.80 6.27
CA TRP A 10 14.92 -19.24 7.62
C TRP A 10 13.83 -18.14 7.75
N PHE A 11 13.70 -17.28 6.74
CA PHE A 11 12.62 -16.28 6.67
C PHE A 11 11.23 -16.89 6.42
N LEU A 12 11.16 -18.13 5.96
CA LEU A 12 9.91 -18.87 5.78
C LEU A 12 9.37 -19.45 7.11
N GLN A 13 10.18 -19.48 8.19
CA GLN A 13 9.66 -19.81 9.52
C GLN A 13 8.73 -18.68 9.99
N GLU A 14 7.44 -18.99 10.10
CA GLU A 14 6.39 -17.99 10.37
C GLU A 14 6.64 -17.18 11.64
N ASP A 15 7.09 -17.84 12.72
CA ASP A 15 7.33 -17.17 14.01
C ASP A 15 8.52 -16.22 13.93
N LEU A 16 9.63 -16.66 13.32
CA LEU A 16 10.81 -15.82 13.16
C LEU A 16 10.52 -14.62 12.24
N ASN A 17 9.85 -14.87 11.11
CA ASN A 17 9.44 -13.80 10.20
C ASN A 17 8.54 -12.80 10.91
N PHE A 18 7.55 -13.27 11.67
CA PHE A 18 6.66 -12.41 12.43
C PHE A 18 7.42 -11.57 13.47
N LEU A 19 8.33 -12.18 14.23
CA LEU A 19 9.13 -11.47 15.23
C LEU A 19 10.02 -10.40 14.59
N VAL A 20 10.78 -10.77 13.56
CA VAL A 20 11.73 -9.87 12.89
C VAL A 20 11.04 -8.74 12.14
N THR A 21 9.82 -8.96 11.63
CA THR A 21 9.12 -7.95 10.83
C THR A 21 8.08 -7.16 11.61
N ASN A 22 7.64 -7.61 12.80
CA ASN A 22 6.55 -6.98 13.55
C ASN A 22 6.88 -6.63 15.01
N ARG A 23 7.92 -7.24 15.61
CA ARG A 23 8.34 -6.94 17.01
C ARG A 23 9.49 -5.92 17.10
N ILE A 24 9.90 -5.36 16.00
CA ILE A 24 10.87 -4.27 15.89
C ILE A 24 10.21 -2.91 16.19
N PRO A 25 10.96 -1.87 16.53
CA PRO A 25 10.44 -0.50 16.66
C PRO A 25 10.04 0.07 15.28
N ARG A 26 8.89 -0.37 14.78
CA ARG A 26 8.41 -0.14 13.41
C ARG A 26 8.42 1.32 13.00
N ILE A 27 7.89 2.21 13.84
CA ILE A 27 7.82 3.65 13.55
C ILE A 27 9.23 4.24 13.39
N THR A 28 10.15 3.91 14.32
CA THR A 28 11.54 4.39 14.27
C THR A 28 12.24 3.88 13.02
N LEU A 29 12.06 2.58 12.71
CA LEU A 29 12.67 1.98 11.53
C LEU A 29 12.09 2.56 10.24
N THR A 30 10.80 2.85 10.20
CA THR A 30 10.14 3.48 9.07
C THR A 30 10.65 4.91 8.85
N ARG A 31 10.82 5.68 9.92
CA ARG A 31 11.44 7.01 9.86
C ARG A 31 12.90 6.96 9.39
N PHE A 32 13.66 6.01 9.94
CA PHE A 32 15.06 5.80 9.50
C PHE A 32 15.13 5.44 8.01
N MET A 33 14.28 4.51 7.55
CA MET A 33 14.22 4.16 6.13
C MET A 33 13.81 5.35 5.26
N GLY A 34 12.87 6.17 5.75
CA GLY A 34 12.48 7.40 5.08
C GLY A 34 13.68 8.33 4.83
N TRP A 35 14.48 8.56 5.85
CA TRP A 35 15.71 9.34 5.74
C TRP A 35 16.74 8.65 4.84
N TRP A 36 17.04 7.36 5.09
CA TRP A 36 18.02 6.59 4.32
C TRP A 36 17.70 6.57 2.82
N SER A 37 16.44 6.37 2.48
CA SER A 37 16.00 6.26 1.10
C SER A 37 16.20 7.53 0.27
N GLN A 38 16.31 8.69 0.91
CA GLN A 38 16.53 9.99 0.25
C GLN A 38 18.00 10.33 0.05
N LEU A 39 18.94 9.56 0.62
CA LEU A 39 20.36 9.77 0.43
C LEU A 39 20.72 9.60 -1.06
N ARG A 40 21.46 10.58 -1.60
CA ARG A 40 21.86 10.63 -3.02
C ARG A 40 23.29 10.19 -3.29
N HIS A 41 23.95 9.57 -2.31
CA HIS A 41 25.31 9.12 -2.49
C HIS A 41 25.36 7.87 -3.39
N PRO A 42 26.11 7.88 -4.53
CA PRO A 42 26.04 6.82 -5.54
C PRO A 42 26.30 5.40 -5.01
N TRP A 43 27.26 5.23 -4.08
CA TRP A 43 27.55 3.93 -3.48
C TRP A 43 26.43 3.43 -2.57
N ILE A 44 25.79 4.33 -1.81
CA ILE A 44 24.65 3.99 -0.96
C ILE A 44 23.47 3.54 -1.83
N VAL A 45 23.17 4.31 -2.87
CA VAL A 45 22.04 4.02 -3.78
C VAL A 45 22.26 2.70 -4.49
N LYS A 46 23.41 2.51 -5.15
CA LYS A 46 23.71 1.27 -5.88
C LYS A 46 23.76 0.05 -4.94
N GLY A 47 24.39 0.18 -3.79
CA GLY A 47 24.47 -0.87 -2.78
C GLY A 47 23.09 -1.25 -2.24
N SER A 48 22.27 -0.27 -1.88
CA SER A 48 20.91 -0.50 -1.37
C SER A 48 20.00 -1.16 -2.41
N ILE A 49 20.02 -0.70 -3.67
CA ILE A 49 19.23 -1.31 -4.76
C ILE A 49 19.74 -2.72 -5.06
N ALA A 50 21.05 -2.98 -5.02
CA ALA A 50 21.61 -4.31 -5.21
C ALA A 50 21.17 -5.28 -4.11
N VAL A 51 21.20 -4.84 -2.84
CA VAL A 51 20.69 -5.61 -1.70
C VAL A 51 19.19 -5.87 -1.86
N TRP A 52 18.41 -4.86 -2.23
CA TRP A 52 16.98 -5.02 -2.47
C TRP A 52 16.70 -6.05 -3.57
N ARG A 53 17.37 -5.98 -4.71
CA ARG A 53 17.27 -6.98 -5.80
C ARG A 53 17.67 -8.39 -5.37
N TRP A 54 18.59 -8.51 -4.42
CA TRP A 54 19.02 -9.81 -3.91
C TRP A 54 17.95 -10.48 -3.05
N PHE A 55 17.18 -9.70 -2.29
CA PHE A 55 16.13 -10.21 -1.40
C PHE A 55 14.75 -10.33 -2.07
N THR A 56 14.52 -9.61 -3.17
CA THR A 56 13.22 -9.54 -3.84
C THR A 56 13.38 -9.71 -5.35
N ASP A 57 12.28 -10.01 -6.01
CA ASP A 57 12.22 -10.08 -7.49
C ASP A 57 11.99 -8.67 -8.07
N LEU A 58 12.85 -7.71 -7.70
CA LEU A 58 12.76 -6.34 -8.20
C LEU A 58 13.14 -6.27 -9.67
N ASP A 59 12.15 -6.11 -10.52
CA ASP A 59 12.31 -5.83 -11.94
C ASP A 59 12.23 -4.32 -12.21
N LEU A 60 13.22 -3.80 -12.90
CA LEU A 60 13.30 -2.40 -13.30
C LEU A 60 13.26 -2.23 -14.82
N SER A 61 13.02 -3.31 -15.58
CA SER A 61 12.97 -3.28 -17.05
C SER A 61 11.88 -2.35 -17.58
N GLU A 62 10.76 -2.28 -16.87
CA GLU A 62 9.61 -1.43 -17.19
C GLU A 62 9.78 0.03 -16.71
N SER A 63 10.84 0.34 -15.98
CA SER A 63 11.07 1.68 -15.46
C SER A 63 11.43 2.66 -16.56
N LYS A 64 10.80 3.85 -16.53
CA LYS A 64 11.15 4.98 -17.42
C LYS A 64 12.60 5.44 -17.19
N GLN A 65 13.08 5.34 -15.97
CA GLN A 65 14.47 5.66 -15.60
C GLN A 65 15.24 4.37 -15.33
N GLN A 66 16.42 4.25 -15.93
CA GLN A 66 17.32 3.09 -15.75
C GLN A 66 18.33 3.31 -14.61
N THR A 67 18.53 4.55 -14.19
CA THR A 67 19.39 4.94 -13.07
C THR A 67 18.61 5.83 -12.12
N PHE A 68 18.90 5.72 -10.84
CA PHE A 68 18.17 6.43 -9.79
C PHE A 68 19.14 7.21 -8.90
N ASP A 69 18.76 8.44 -8.54
CA ASP A 69 19.53 9.31 -7.65
C ASP A 69 19.38 8.92 -6.19
N SER A 70 18.35 8.13 -5.84
CA SER A 70 18.08 7.67 -4.49
C SER A 70 17.28 6.37 -4.50
N VAL A 71 17.27 5.65 -3.38
CA VAL A 71 16.38 4.48 -3.20
C VAL A 71 14.92 4.90 -3.28
N HIS A 72 14.59 6.10 -2.77
CA HIS A 72 13.28 6.71 -2.88
C HIS A 72 12.84 6.88 -4.35
N ALA A 73 13.71 7.42 -5.21
CA ALA A 73 13.42 7.57 -6.64
C ALA A 73 13.17 6.23 -7.33
N CYS A 74 13.92 5.19 -6.93
CA CYS A 74 13.70 3.83 -7.43
C CYS A 74 12.34 3.25 -6.97
N PHE A 75 11.97 3.48 -5.71
CA PHE A 75 10.71 3.00 -5.14
C PHE A 75 9.50 3.68 -5.78
N THR A 76 9.57 4.99 -5.98
CA THR A 76 8.50 5.82 -6.57
C THR A 76 8.62 5.99 -8.08
N ARG A 77 9.37 5.12 -8.74
CA ARG A 77 9.65 5.18 -10.19
C ARG A 77 8.40 5.34 -11.04
N GLU A 78 8.55 5.95 -12.18
CA GLU A 78 7.55 5.91 -13.26
C GLU A 78 7.83 4.72 -14.17
N LEU A 79 6.76 4.17 -14.74
CA LEU A 79 6.85 3.15 -15.79
C LEU A 79 6.90 3.81 -17.17
N LEU A 80 7.36 3.05 -18.15
CA LEU A 80 7.27 3.44 -19.54
C LEU A 80 5.80 3.62 -19.95
N PRO A 81 5.49 4.59 -20.80
CA PRO A 81 4.12 4.84 -21.26
C PRO A 81 3.47 3.58 -21.88
N GLY A 82 2.20 3.36 -21.57
CA GLY A 82 1.39 2.28 -22.14
C GLY A 82 1.53 0.91 -21.48
N LEU A 83 2.39 0.75 -20.46
CA LEU A 83 2.55 -0.54 -19.76
C LEU A 83 1.40 -0.89 -18.80
N ARG A 84 0.63 0.10 -18.39
CA ARG A 84 -0.58 -0.07 -17.58
C ARG A 84 -1.73 0.64 -18.30
N PRO A 85 -2.30 0.02 -19.34
CA PRO A 85 -3.43 0.61 -20.07
C PRO A 85 -4.65 0.66 -19.15
N ILE A 86 -5.35 1.78 -19.19
CA ILE A 86 -6.67 1.95 -18.56
C ILE A 86 -7.69 1.47 -19.58
N ASP A 87 -8.68 0.69 -19.14
CA ASP A 87 -9.79 0.27 -19.98
C ASP A 87 -10.61 1.49 -20.42
N ALA A 88 -10.90 1.57 -21.71
CA ALA A 88 -11.69 2.67 -22.26
C ALA A 88 -13.20 2.49 -22.05
N ASN A 89 -13.66 1.31 -21.63
CA ASN A 89 -15.06 1.06 -21.32
C ASN A 89 -15.44 1.76 -20.00
N PRO A 90 -16.38 2.70 -19.98
CA PRO A 90 -16.78 3.42 -18.77
C PRO A 90 -17.42 2.53 -17.71
N ASP A 91 -17.86 1.32 -18.06
CA ASP A 91 -18.44 0.35 -17.13
C ASP A 91 -17.37 -0.53 -16.47
N VAL A 92 -16.09 -0.35 -16.80
CA VAL A 92 -14.98 -1.12 -16.26
C VAL A 92 -14.13 -0.26 -15.33
N MET A 93 -13.92 -0.74 -14.10
CA MET A 93 -12.92 -0.18 -13.21
C MET A 93 -11.58 -0.89 -13.42
N SER A 94 -10.56 -0.15 -13.84
CA SER A 94 -9.21 -0.67 -13.94
C SER A 94 -8.57 -0.84 -12.56
N SER A 95 -7.65 -1.79 -12.42
CA SER A 95 -6.91 -1.92 -11.15
C SER A 95 -6.15 -0.63 -10.83
N PRO A 96 -6.34 -0.04 -9.65
CA PRO A 96 -5.65 1.20 -9.28
C PRO A 96 -4.15 1.03 -9.02
N CYS A 97 -3.65 -0.19 -8.91
CA CYS A 97 -2.24 -0.48 -8.65
C CYS A 97 -1.84 -1.88 -9.10
N ASP A 98 -0.56 -2.12 -9.23
CA ASP A 98 -0.02 -3.47 -9.32
C ASP A 98 -0.21 -4.15 -7.96
N CYS A 99 -0.84 -5.32 -7.91
CA CYS A 99 -1.16 -5.94 -6.63
C CYS A 99 -1.37 -7.47 -6.70
N ILE A 100 -1.41 -8.06 -5.53
CA ILE A 100 -1.98 -9.38 -5.31
C ILE A 100 -3.34 -9.15 -4.66
N VAL A 101 -4.41 -9.65 -5.27
CA VAL A 101 -5.76 -9.59 -4.68
C VAL A 101 -5.79 -10.48 -3.44
N GLY A 102 -6.06 -9.87 -2.29
CA GLY A 102 -6.11 -10.56 -0.99
C GLY A 102 -7.50 -11.08 -0.69
N ALA A 103 -8.48 -10.21 -0.70
CA ALA A 103 -9.89 -10.52 -0.48
C ALA A 103 -10.76 -9.61 -1.35
N CYS A 104 -11.91 -10.13 -1.76
CA CYS A 104 -12.95 -9.36 -2.42
C CYS A 104 -14.31 -9.96 -2.07
N GLY A 105 -15.34 -9.14 -2.16
CA GLY A 105 -16.70 -9.58 -1.87
C GLY A 105 -17.65 -8.40 -1.73
N GLU A 106 -18.89 -8.73 -1.36
CA GLU A 106 -19.92 -7.76 -1.06
C GLU A 106 -19.78 -7.23 0.37
N ILE A 107 -20.05 -5.95 0.57
CA ILE A 107 -20.15 -5.33 1.89
C ILE A 107 -21.54 -5.63 2.44
N ARG A 108 -21.60 -6.35 3.56
CA ARG A 108 -22.85 -6.69 4.25
C ARG A 108 -22.72 -6.35 5.73
N ASP A 109 -23.72 -5.66 6.27
CA ASP A 109 -23.72 -5.18 7.66
C ASP A 109 -22.45 -4.32 7.97
N GLY A 110 -21.95 -3.59 6.97
CA GLY A 110 -20.72 -2.82 7.06
C GLY A 110 -19.47 -3.65 7.26
N ILE A 111 -19.48 -4.97 7.01
CA ILE A 111 -18.34 -5.88 7.22
C ILE A 111 -17.53 -6.04 5.94
N VAL A 112 -16.23 -5.98 6.09
CA VAL A 112 -15.23 -6.28 5.06
C VAL A 112 -14.17 -7.24 5.62
N PHE A 113 -13.39 -7.90 4.76
CA PHE A 113 -12.44 -8.91 5.18
C PHE A 113 -10.99 -8.52 4.88
N GLN A 114 -10.13 -8.61 5.90
CA GLN A 114 -8.69 -8.41 5.77
C GLN A 114 -8.01 -9.58 5.06
N ALA A 115 -8.34 -10.81 5.54
CA ALA A 115 -7.88 -12.07 5.04
C ALA A 115 -8.90 -13.13 5.48
N LYS A 116 -8.80 -14.35 4.97
CA LYS A 116 -9.70 -15.44 5.33
C LYS A 116 -9.78 -15.60 6.86
N GLY A 117 -10.95 -15.31 7.44
CA GLY A 117 -11.23 -15.47 8.87
C GLY A 117 -11.05 -14.23 9.76
N PHE A 118 -10.67 -13.07 9.23
CA PHE A 118 -10.56 -11.83 10.00
C PHE A 118 -11.43 -10.72 9.40
N PRO A 119 -12.71 -10.64 9.79
CA PRO A 119 -13.56 -9.52 9.45
C PRO A 119 -13.15 -8.27 10.26
N TYR A 120 -13.44 -7.11 9.72
CA TYR A 120 -13.43 -5.83 10.41
C TYR A 120 -14.56 -4.97 9.84
N THR A 121 -14.99 -3.97 10.60
CA THR A 121 -16.05 -3.09 10.12
C THR A 121 -15.49 -1.99 9.22
N LEU A 122 -16.29 -1.54 8.28
CA LEU A 122 -15.95 -0.38 7.47
C LEU A 122 -15.73 0.86 8.35
N ASN A 123 -16.52 1.01 9.42
CA ASN A 123 -16.34 2.10 10.40
C ASN A 123 -14.97 2.06 11.08
N ASP A 124 -14.45 0.87 11.45
CA ASP A 124 -13.10 0.75 12.01
C ASP A 124 -12.04 1.13 10.98
N LEU A 125 -12.21 0.71 9.72
CA LEU A 125 -11.33 1.12 8.63
C LEU A 125 -11.37 2.64 8.43
N LEU A 126 -12.51 3.27 8.60
CA LEU A 126 -12.72 4.71 8.50
C LEU A 126 -12.38 5.47 9.78
N GLY A 127 -11.80 4.77 10.79
CA GLY A 127 -11.31 5.36 12.04
C GLY A 127 -12.42 5.80 13.00
N ASN A 128 -13.61 5.25 12.87
CA ASN A 128 -14.80 5.61 13.66
C ASN A 128 -15.09 7.12 13.66
N SER A 129 -14.71 7.80 12.56
CA SER A 129 -14.89 9.24 12.40
C SER A 129 -16.35 9.58 12.14
N PRO A 130 -16.97 10.49 12.91
CA PRO A 130 -18.34 10.94 12.65
C PRO A 130 -18.53 11.52 11.23
N LEU A 131 -17.49 12.10 10.66
CA LEU A 131 -17.51 12.66 9.31
C LEU A 131 -17.60 11.57 8.22
N LEU A 132 -17.20 10.35 8.53
CA LEU A 132 -17.13 9.22 7.60
C LEU A 132 -18.20 8.15 7.83
N GLN A 133 -18.97 8.23 8.93
CA GLN A 133 -19.97 7.21 9.28
C GLN A 133 -21.01 6.96 8.19
N HIS A 134 -21.42 8.02 7.47
CA HIS A 134 -22.41 7.90 6.41
C HIS A 134 -21.95 6.97 5.27
N TRP A 135 -20.61 6.81 5.08
CA TRP A 135 -20.06 5.95 4.05
C TRP A 135 -20.38 4.46 4.26
N SER A 136 -20.51 4.01 5.51
CA SER A 136 -20.86 2.61 5.78
C SER A 136 -22.26 2.26 5.25
N ASN A 137 -23.21 3.19 5.40
CA ASN A 137 -24.55 3.01 4.84
C ASN A 137 -24.56 3.17 3.31
N LEU A 138 -23.76 4.12 2.80
CA LEU A 138 -23.71 4.42 1.37
C LEU A 138 -23.10 3.28 0.56
N LEU A 139 -22.18 2.52 1.16
CA LEU A 139 -21.48 1.41 0.52
C LEU A 139 -22.08 0.05 0.86
N GLU A 140 -23.16 -0.02 1.63
CA GLU A 140 -23.86 -1.28 1.92
C GLU A 140 -24.37 -1.91 0.63
N GLY A 141 -24.15 -3.23 0.46
CA GLY A 141 -24.43 -3.96 -0.78
C GLY A 141 -23.42 -3.70 -1.91
N GLY A 142 -22.45 -2.80 -1.69
CA GLY A 142 -21.36 -2.56 -2.63
C GLY A 142 -20.29 -3.65 -2.60
N THR A 143 -19.29 -3.53 -3.47
CA THR A 143 -18.17 -4.48 -3.56
C THR A 143 -16.91 -3.89 -3.01
N PHE A 144 -16.15 -4.67 -2.23
CA PHE A 144 -14.81 -4.33 -1.81
C PHE A 144 -13.76 -5.24 -2.45
N VAL A 145 -12.55 -4.68 -2.64
CA VAL A 145 -11.37 -5.43 -3.09
C VAL A 145 -10.18 -5.00 -2.25
N THR A 146 -9.53 -5.96 -1.59
CA THR A 146 -8.26 -5.73 -0.87
C THR A 146 -7.09 -6.05 -1.78
N MET A 147 -6.25 -5.06 -2.02
CA MET A 147 -5.12 -5.13 -2.92
C MET A 147 -3.81 -4.99 -2.13
N ARG A 148 -2.94 -5.98 -2.20
CA ARG A 148 -1.67 -6.00 -1.48
C ARG A 148 -0.50 -5.86 -2.44
N LEU A 149 0.31 -4.82 -2.23
CA LEU A 149 1.54 -4.62 -2.96
C LEU A 149 2.70 -5.32 -2.24
N THR A 150 3.61 -5.92 -2.99
CA THR A 150 4.91 -6.37 -2.48
C THR A 150 5.95 -5.28 -2.69
N SER A 151 7.03 -5.29 -1.93
CA SER A 151 8.06 -4.25 -2.01
C SER A 151 8.71 -4.07 -3.38
N SER A 152 8.66 -5.07 -4.25
CA SER A 152 9.25 -5.03 -5.61
C SER A 152 8.30 -4.49 -6.68
N MET A 153 7.01 -4.45 -6.41
CA MET A 153 6.00 -3.99 -7.36
C MET A 153 6.10 -2.49 -7.66
N TYR A 154 5.35 -2.02 -8.62
CA TYR A 154 5.12 -0.61 -8.88
C TYR A 154 4.27 -0.04 -7.73
N HIS A 155 4.74 1.04 -7.08
CA HIS A 155 4.12 1.56 -5.87
C HIS A 155 3.28 2.82 -6.06
N ARG A 156 3.19 3.36 -7.26
CA ARG A 156 2.20 4.39 -7.53
C ARG A 156 0.83 3.74 -7.70
N PHE A 157 -0.19 4.43 -7.24
CA PHE A 157 -1.58 4.03 -7.45
C PHE A 157 -2.34 5.15 -8.16
N HIS A 158 -3.40 4.79 -8.86
CA HIS A 158 -4.14 5.64 -9.76
C HIS A 158 -5.64 5.55 -9.48
N ALA A 159 -6.43 6.50 -9.96
CA ALA A 159 -7.87 6.36 -9.96
C ALA A 159 -8.28 5.15 -10.82
N PRO A 160 -9.21 4.28 -10.35
CA PRO A 160 -9.63 3.09 -11.09
C PRO A 160 -10.54 3.40 -12.29
N CYS A 161 -11.09 4.59 -12.33
CA CYS A 161 -11.96 5.13 -13.38
C CYS A 161 -11.97 6.65 -13.30
N ASP A 162 -12.64 7.30 -14.23
CA ASP A 162 -12.90 8.73 -14.16
C ASP A 162 -13.81 9.04 -12.96
N ALA A 163 -13.28 9.80 -12.02
CA ALA A 163 -13.94 10.09 -10.76
C ALA A 163 -13.54 11.47 -10.22
N HIS A 164 -14.44 12.08 -9.48
CA HIS A 164 -14.19 13.30 -8.72
C HIS A 164 -13.73 12.96 -7.31
N LEU A 165 -12.52 13.40 -6.92
CA LEU A 165 -12.01 13.33 -5.56
C LEU A 165 -12.52 14.53 -4.77
N SER A 166 -13.41 14.28 -3.79
CA SER A 166 -14.02 15.35 -2.98
C SER A 166 -13.21 15.66 -1.72
N HIS A 167 -12.76 14.62 -1.01
CA HIS A 167 -12.05 14.76 0.25
C HIS A 167 -10.96 13.69 0.40
N VAL A 168 -9.92 14.07 1.15
CA VAL A 168 -8.89 13.13 1.64
C VAL A 168 -8.83 13.26 3.16
N THR A 169 -9.15 12.19 3.86
CA THR A 169 -9.07 12.14 5.31
C THR A 169 -7.87 11.27 5.71
N TYR A 170 -6.92 11.86 6.43
CA TYR A 170 -5.79 11.13 6.97
C TYR A 170 -6.11 10.57 8.36
N ILE A 171 -5.79 9.31 8.57
CA ILE A 171 -5.96 8.63 9.84
C ILE A 171 -4.57 8.14 10.29
N SER A 172 -4.06 8.73 11.37
CA SER A 172 -2.79 8.32 11.96
C SER A 172 -2.88 6.92 12.58
N GLY A 173 -1.76 6.22 12.64
CA GLY A 173 -1.73 4.86 13.17
C GLY A 173 -0.31 4.30 13.28
N ASP A 174 -0.23 3.00 13.40
CA ASP A 174 1.01 2.22 13.41
C ASP A 174 1.43 1.88 11.95
N THR A 175 2.52 1.14 11.81
CA THR A 175 3.07 0.67 10.53
C THR A 175 3.36 -0.84 10.59
N TRP A 176 2.35 -1.65 10.90
CA TRP A 176 2.50 -3.11 10.87
C TRP A 176 2.84 -3.60 9.47
N ASN A 177 3.64 -4.67 9.41
CA ASN A 177 3.88 -5.35 8.14
C ASN A 177 2.57 -5.96 7.63
N VAL A 178 2.27 -5.76 6.34
CA VAL A 178 1.07 -6.29 5.67
C VAL A 178 1.33 -7.61 4.92
N ASN A 179 2.37 -8.36 5.31
CA ASN A 179 2.63 -9.67 4.74
C ASN A 179 1.56 -10.69 5.19
N PRO A 180 1.40 -11.82 4.47
CA PRO A 180 0.36 -12.82 4.77
C PRO A 180 0.43 -13.36 6.21
N ILE A 181 1.63 -13.43 6.80
CA ILE A 181 1.82 -13.92 8.17
C ILE A 181 1.22 -12.93 9.18
N ALA A 182 1.50 -11.64 9.04
CA ALA A 182 0.94 -10.60 9.90
C ALA A 182 -0.58 -10.50 9.73
N LEU A 183 -1.08 -10.57 8.49
CA LEU A 183 -2.51 -10.53 8.20
C LEU A 183 -3.30 -11.70 8.83
N ARG A 184 -2.65 -12.86 9.04
CA ARG A 184 -3.27 -14.01 9.73
C ARG A 184 -3.16 -13.96 11.24
N ARG A 185 -2.31 -13.10 11.81
CA ARG A 185 -2.03 -13.06 13.26
C ARG A 185 -2.55 -11.80 13.94
N ILE A 186 -2.69 -10.71 13.22
CA ILE A 186 -3.10 -9.42 13.77
C ILE A 186 -4.51 -9.11 13.27
N LYS A 187 -5.45 -9.12 14.19
CA LYS A 187 -6.83 -8.70 13.91
C LYS A 187 -6.87 -7.21 13.55
N GLU A 188 -7.69 -6.87 12.57
CA GLU A 188 -7.94 -5.48 12.16
C GLU A 188 -6.66 -4.71 11.82
N LEU A 189 -5.69 -5.40 11.19
CA LEU A 189 -4.37 -4.83 10.93
C LEU A 189 -4.47 -3.53 10.11
N PHE A 190 -5.32 -3.52 9.08
CA PHE A 190 -5.50 -2.34 8.23
C PHE A 190 -6.10 -1.17 8.99
N CYS A 191 -6.94 -1.44 10.01
CA CYS A 191 -7.51 -0.41 10.88
C CYS A 191 -6.48 0.16 11.87
N LYS A 192 -5.41 -0.59 12.18
CA LYS A 192 -4.33 -0.16 13.08
C LYS A 192 -3.26 0.66 12.37
N ASN A 193 -3.06 0.42 11.08
CA ASN A 193 -2.04 1.12 10.33
C ASN A 193 -2.51 2.53 9.91
N GLU A 194 -1.52 3.41 9.80
CA GLU A 194 -1.68 4.72 9.17
C GLU A 194 -2.28 4.56 7.77
N ARG A 195 -3.24 5.40 7.42
CA ARG A 195 -3.96 5.32 6.16
C ARG A 195 -4.58 6.64 5.74
N ALA A 196 -4.92 6.76 4.50
CA ALA A 196 -5.74 7.84 3.99
C ALA A 196 -7.05 7.29 3.44
N VAL A 197 -8.14 8.03 3.59
CA VAL A 197 -9.46 7.74 3.01
C VAL A 197 -9.72 8.75 1.91
N LEU A 198 -9.72 8.30 0.67
CA LEU A 198 -10.03 9.10 -0.49
C LEU A 198 -11.53 8.93 -0.81
N GLN A 199 -12.29 10.00 -0.61
CA GLN A 199 -13.72 10.04 -0.87
C GLN A 199 -13.93 10.49 -2.30
N MET A 200 -14.46 9.61 -3.12
CA MET A 200 -14.58 9.79 -4.56
C MET A 200 -16.00 9.50 -5.03
N GLN A 201 -16.34 10.03 -6.18
CA GLN A 201 -17.57 9.73 -6.89
C GLN A 201 -17.24 9.58 -8.37
N THR A 202 -17.71 8.51 -8.99
CA THR A 202 -17.54 8.31 -10.44
C THR A 202 -18.32 9.35 -11.22
N VAL A 203 -18.04 9.50 -12.50
CA VAL A 203 -18.80 10.40 -13.38
C VAL A 203 -20.29 10.04 -13.51
N GLN A 204 -20.62 8.75 -13.22
CA GLN A 204 -22.01 8.25 -13.16
C GLN A 204 -22.66 8.49 -11.80
N GLY A 205 -21.96 9.11 -10.85
CA GLY A 205 -22.50 9.41 -9.52
C GLY A 205 -22.36 8.24 -8.52
N VAL A 206 -21.65 7.16 -8.85
CA VAL A 206 -21.45 6.02 -7.95
C VAL A 206 -20.42 6.39 -6.87
N PRO A 207 -20.72 6.18 -5.58
CA PRO A 207 -19.78 6.43 -4.50
C PRO A 207 -18.63 5.43 -4.53
N LEU A 208 -17.41 5.91 -4.30
CA LEU A 208 -16.20 5.12 -4.31
C LEU A 208 -15.25 5.56 -3.20
N LEU A 209 -14.79 4.62 -2.40
CA LEU A 209 -13.69 4.84 -1.46
C LEU A 209 -12.43 4.12 -1.91
N MET A 210 -11.30 4.82 -1.83
CA MET A 210 -9.99 4.22 -1.94
C MET A 210 -9.21 4.47 -0.65
N VAL A 211 -8.71 3.39 -0.03
CA VAL A 211 -8.05 3.48 1.28
C VAL A 211 -6.65 2.91 1.20
N PRO A 212 -5.65 3.68 0.72
CA PRO A 212 -4.27 3.28 0.80
C PRO A 212 -3.81 3.20 2.26
N VAL A 213 -3.22 2.06 2.61
CA VAL A 213 -2.78 1.73 3.97
C VAL A 213 -1.27 1.62 3.99
N ALA A 214 -0.63 2.34 4.89
CA ALA A 214 0.81 2.28 5.12
C ALA A 214 1.25 0.95 5.72
N ALA A 215 2.53 0.65 5.57
CA ALA A 215 3.17 -0.52 6.16
C ALA A 215 4.57 -0.16 6.68
N VAL A 216 5.20 -1.07 7.41
CA VAL A 216 6.58 -0.90 7.87
C VAL A 216 7.51 -0.58 6.70
N LEU A 217 8.36 0.41 6.88
CA LEU A 217 9.26 1.01 5.89
C LEU A 217 8.58 1.82 4.77
N VAL A 218 7.25 1.78 4.66
CA VAL A 218 6.47 2.43 3.61
C VAL A 218 5.24 3.10 4.23
N ALA A 219 5.38 4.34 4.68
CA ALA A 219 4.35 5.03 5.45
C ALA A 219 4.26 6.53 5.14
N SER A 220 4.43 6.96 3.91
CA SER A 220 4.03 8.29 3.49
C SER A 220 3.35 8.24 2.14
N MET A 221 2.42 9.16 1.92
CA MET A 221 1.64 9.23 0.70
C MET A 221 1.64 10.66 0.19
N ARG A 222 1.81 10.81 -1.11
CA ARG A 222 1.66 12.08 -1.80
C ARG A 222 0.58 11.94 -2.86
N PHE A 223 -0.40 12.83 -2.81
CA PHE A 223 -1.45 12.90 -3.81
C PHE A 223 -1.16 14.05 -4.77
N HIS A 224 -1.15 13.76 -6.07
CA HIS A 224 -0.92 14.80 -7.08
C HIS A 224 -2.09 15.78 -7.19
N ALA A 225 -3.30 15.34 -6.82
CA ALA A 225 -4.52 16.18 -6.84
C ALA A 225 -4.56 17.22 -5.71
N VAL A 226 -3.81 17.02 -4.65
CA VAL A 226 -3.71 17.91 -3.49
C VAL A 226 -2.24 18.05 -3.13
N ASP A 227 -1.76 19.29 -2.99
CA ASP A 227 -0.34 19.53 -2.63
C ASP A 227 -0.13 19.32 -1.12
N VAL A 228 -0.46 18.12 -0.66
CA VAL A 228 -0.35 17.72 0.74
C VAL A 228 0.49 16.45 0.83
N LEU A 229 1.48 16.50 1.71
CA LEU A 229 2.26 15.35 2.12
C LEU A 229 1.71 14.80 3.43
N LEU A 230 1.20 13.57 3.41
CA LEU A 230 0.76 12.85 4.60
C LEU A 230 1.92 12.03 5.14
N ASN A 231 2.31 12.23 6.41
CA ASN A 231 3.63 11.82 6.90
C ASN A 231 3.61 11.06 8.22
N LEU A 232 4.14 9.82 8.22
CA LEU A 232 4.99 9.32 9.31
C LEU A 232 6.39 8.97 8.81
N SER A 233 6.60 8.75 7.55
CA SER A 233 7.92 8.55 6.95
C SER A 233 8.13 9.46 5.77
N LEU A 234 9.38 9.74 5.44
CA LEU A 234 9.76 10.57 4.30
C LEU A 234 9.71 9.83 2.96
N ILE A 235 9.15 8.62 2.91
CA ILE A 235 8.95 7.88 1.66
C ILE A 235 7.57 8.25 1.10
N HIS A 236 7.59 8.87 -0.08
CA HIS A 236 6.39 9.23 -0.83
C HIS A 236 5.94 8.06 -1.71
N ILE A 237 4.68 7.75 -1.67
CA ILE A 237 4.03 6.83 -2.60
C ILE A 237 3.24 7.64 -3.61
#